data_3afdfe64410a469fa2021260c54451f1
#
_entry.id   3afdfe64410a469fa2021260c54451f1
#
_cell.length_a   1.000
_cell.length_b   1.000
_cell.length_c   1.000
_cell.angle_alpha   90.00
_cell.angle_beta   90.00
_cell.angle_gamma   90.00
#
_symmetry.space_group_name_H-M   'P 1'
#
loop_
_entity.id
_entity.type
_entity.pdbx_description
1 polymer ?
#
loop_
_entity_poly.entity_id
_entity_poly.type
_entity_poly.pdbx_seq_one_letter_code
_entity_poly.pdbx_strand_id
1 'polypeptide(L)'
;MSTLICSFDGLHDNRVLRYYADFEAHILHMDTQTEAGEKVSVHFTGLLAHWFENVVQDNILFGMDEISVDAFFEQYKDLLGGAISYGFPACCSIEELRDRMDREHIRVDSSLGLCGFVLAQEVELQCP
;
A
#
# COMPACT_ATOMS: atom_id res chain seq x y z
N MET A 1 -18.37 -15.16 14.94
CA MET A 1 -17.03 -15.64 14.63
C MET A 1 -16.05 -14.48 14.57
N SER A 2 -14.96 -14.61 15.27
CA SER A 2 -13.97 -13.53 15.29
C SER A 2 -13.22 -13.46 13.96
N THR A 3 -12.90 -12.26 13.52
CA THR A 3 -12.03 -12.04 12.40
C THR A 3 -10.60 -12.34 12.80
N LEU A 4 -9.92 -13.18 12.05
CA LEU A 4 -8.51 -13.47 12.29
C LEU A 4 -7.65 -12.48 11.53
N ILE A 5 -6.64 -11.95 12.20
CA ILE A 5 -5.63 -11.12 11.55
C ILE A 5 -4.56 -12.06 11.02
N CYS A 6 -4.35 -12.05 9.71
CA CYS A 6 -3.31 -12.86 9.09
C CYS A 6 -2.07 -12.00 8.83
N SER A 7 -0.96 -12.66 8.56
CA SER A 7 0.25 -11.98 8.08
C SER A 7 0.14 -11.73 6.58
N PHE A 8 1.05 -10.93 6.04
CA PHE A 8 1.14 -10.71 4.60
C PHE A 8 1.38 -11.99 3.80
N ASP A 9 1.83 -13.07 4.44
CA ASP A 9 1.94 -14.38 3.79
C ASP A 9 0.60 -14.87 3.25
N GLY A 10 -0.52 -14.46 3.86
CA GLY A 10 -1.85 -14.78 3.38
C GLY A 10 -2.24 -14.11 2.08
N LEU A 11 -1.42 -13.17 1.59
CA LEU A 11 -1.66 -12.46 0.32
C LEU A 11 -0.89 -13.07 -0.85
N HIS A 12 0.04 -13.99 -0.59
CA HIS A 12 0.91 -14.56 -1.63
C HIS A 12 0.08 -15.28 -2.69
N ASP A 13 0.25 -14.85 -3.92
CA ASP A 13 -0.45 -15.40 -5.10
C ASP A 13 -1.97 -15.18 -5.12
N ASN A 14 -2.48 -14.31 -4.28
CA ASN A 14 -3.90 -13.99 -4.30
C ASN A 14 -4.25 -13.13 -5.50
N ARG A 15 -5.44 -13.38 -6.07
CA ARG A 15 -5.98 -12.53 -7.12
C ARG A 15 -6.59 -11.28 -6.50
N VAL A 16 -6.27 -10.10 -7.03
CA VAL A 16 -6.86 -8.85 -6.59
C VAL A 16 -8.25 -8.71 -7.21
N LEU A 17 -9.28 -8.64 -6.39
CA LEU A 17 -10.66 -8.51 -6.84
C LEU A 17 -11.03 -7.05 -7.07
N ARG A 18 -10.63 -6.20 -6.15
CA ARG A 18 -10.89 -4.76 -6.20
C ARG A 18 -10.01 -4.05 -5.18
N TYR A 19 -9.83 -2.75 -5.38
CA TYR A 19 -9.32 -1.88 -4.33
C TYR A 19 -9.92 -0.49 -4.53
N TYR A 20 -9.96 0.29 -3.46
CA TYR A 20 -10.35 1.68 -3.53
C TYR A 20 -9.62 2.49 -2.48
N ALA A 21 -9.46 3.78 -2.76
CA ALA A 21 -8.92 4.74 -1.83
C ALA A 21 -9.98 5.80 -1.55
N ASP A 22 -10.16 6.13 -0.28
CA ASP A 22 -11.03 7.22 0.15
C ASP A 22 -10.14 8.28 0.79
N PHE A 23 -9.95 9.39 0.10
CA PHE A 23 -9.03 10.44 0.53
C PHE A 23 -9.62 11.32 1.63
N GLU A 24 -10.92 11.32 1.79
CA GLU A 24 -11.58 12.02 2.89
C GLU A 24 -11.46 11.23 4.20
N ALA A 25 -11.66 9.92 4.12
CA ALA A 25 -11.53 9.03 5.27
C ALA A 25 -10.09 8.60 5.55
N HIS A 26 -9.15 8.87 4.65
CA HIS A 26 -7.74 8.46 4.74
C HIS A 26 -7.59 6.94 4.84
N ILE A 27 -8.25 6.23 3.94
CA ILE A 27 -8.17 4.75 3.90
C ILE A 27 -7.89 4.26 2.49
N LEU A 28 -7.26 3.08 2.42
CA LEU A 28 -7.20 2.28 1.20
C LEU A 28 -7.60 0.85 1.58
N HIS A 29 -8.53 0.30 0.83
CA HIS A 29 -9.05 -1.05 1.06
C HIS A 29 -8.82 -1.90 -0.19
N MET A 30 -8.36 -3.14 0.01
CA MET A 30 -8.12 -4.08 -1.08
C MET A 30 -8.73 -5.43 -0.72
N ASP A 31 -9.53 -5.99 -1.63
CA ASP A 31 -10.06 -7.33 -1.49
C ASP A 31 -9.32 -8.27 -2.42
N THR A 32 -8.85 -9.39 -1.87
CA THR A 32 -8.17 -10.43 -2.63
C THR A 32 -8.84 -11.78 -2.42
N GLN A 33 -8.47 -12.74 -3.26
CA GLN A 33 -9.01 -14.10 -3.19
C GLN A 33 -7.90 -15.11 -3.40
N THR A 34 -7.85 -16.14 -2.55
CA THR A 34 -6.90 -17.24 -2.69
C THR A 34 -7.34 -18.17 -3.81
N GLU A 35 -6.45 -19.09 -4.22
CA GLU A 35 -6.80 -20.14 -5.20
C GLU A 35 -7.94 -21.02 -4.71
N ALA A 36 -8.05 -21.21 -3.40
CA ALA A 36 -9.14 -21.99 -2.80
C ALA A 36 -10.47 -21.25 -2.75
N GLY A 37 -10.49 -19.97 -3.19
CA GLY A 37 -11.71 -19.17 -3.21
C GLY A 37 -11.97 -18.40 -1.93
N GLU A 38 -11.06 -18.43 -0.97
CA GLU A 38 -11.19 -17.69 0.29
C GLU A 38 -10.83 -16.22 0.09
N LYS A 39 -11.55 -15.33 0.75
CA LYS A 39 -11.30 -13.89 0.65
C LYS A 39 -10.36 -13.43 1.76
N VAL A 40 -9.37 -12.64 1.37
CA VAL A 40 -8.46 -11.97 2.29
C VAL A 40 -8.47 -10.49 1.95
N SER A 41 -8.81 -9.67 2.93
CA SER A 41 -8.88 -8.21 2.73
C SER A 41 -7.73 -7.53 3.44
N VAL A 42 -7.24 -6.44 2.82
CA VAL A 42 -6.20 -5.58 3.40
C VAL A 42 -6.80 -4.20 3.58
N HIS A 43 -6.69 -3.66 4.77
CA HIS A 43 -7.25 -2.36 5.09
C HIS A 43 -6.17 -1.46 5.68
N PHE A 44 -5.86 -0.37 4.97
CA PHE A 44 -4.88 0.63 5.40
C PHE A 44 -5.62 1.83 5.98
N THR A 45 -5.16 2.31 7.12
CA THR A 45 -5.71 3.51 7.77
C THR A 45 -4.64 4.57 7.95
N GLY A 46 -5.05 5.83 8.02
CA GLY A 46 -4.11 6.94 8.02
C GLY A 46 -3.35 7.04 6.70
N LEU A 47 -4.06 6.86 5.60
CA LEU A 47 -3.48 6.87 4.25
C LEU A 47 -2.90 8.24 3.92
N LEU A 48 -1.63 8.28 3.57
CA LEU A 48 -0.97 9.47 3.05
C LEU A 48 -0.95 9.47 1.53
N ALA A 49 -0.56 8.34 0.94
CA ALA A 49 -0.44 8.20 -0.51
C ALA A 49 -0.36 6.73 -0.90
N HIS A 50 -0.63 6.46 -2.16
CA HIS A 50 -0.38 5.14 -2.74
C HIS A 50 -0.03 5.30 -4.22
N TRP A 51 0.60 4.28 -4.77
CA TRP A 51 0.91 4.22 -6.19
C TRP A 51 0.96 2.77 -6.64
N PHE A 52 0.20 2.45 -7.67
CA PHE A 52 0.21 1.14 -8.32
C PHE A 52 0.39 1.32 -9.81
N GLU A 53 1.23 0.48 -10.42
CA GLU A 53 1.45 0.48 -11.86
C GLU A 53 0.98 -0.83 -12.47
N ASN A 54 0.70 -0.78 -13.77
CA ASN A 54 0.27 -1.95 -14.55
C ASN A 54 -1.01 -2.58 -13.98
N VAL A 55 -1.95 -1.73 -13.58
CA VAL A 55 -3.24 -2.19 -13.05
C VAL A 55 -4.06 -2.74 -14.20
N VAL A 56 -4.34 -4.03 -14.15
CA VAL A 56 -5.17 -4.74 -15.13
C VAL A 56 -6.15 -5.64 -14.40
N GLN A 57 -7.15 -6.12 -15.13
CA GLN A 57 -8.05 -7.11 -14.57
C GLN A 57 -7.29 -8.41 -14.26
N ASP A 58 -7.66 -9.05 -13.16
CA ASP A 58 -7.06 -10.32 -12.71
C ASP A 58 -5.59 -10.18 -12.28
N ASN A 59 -5.19 -9.02 -11.80
CA ASN A 59 -3.87 -8.88 -11.19
C ASN A 59 -3.68 -9.92 -10.08
N ILE A 60 -2.51 -10.54 -10.09
CA ILE A 60 -2.07 -11.42 -9.01
C ILE A 60 -1.15 -10.62 -8.09
N LEU A 61 -1.41 -10.71 -6.80
CA LEU A 61 -0.55 -10.10 -5.79
C LEU A 61 0.48 -11.16 -5.38
N PHE A 62 1.72 -11.06 -5.90
CA PHE A 62 2.76 -12.03 -5.58
C PHE A 62 3.28 -11.89 -4.15
N GLY A 63 3.13 -10.72 -3.58
CA GLY A 63 3.50 -10.48 -2.20
C GLY A 63 3.34 -9.02 -1.82
N MET A 64 3.34 -8.78 -0.53
CA MET A 64 3.35 -7.44 0.05
C MET A 64 4.20 -7.49 1.30
N ASP A 65 5.13 -6.54 1.43
CA ASP A 65 6.05 -6.48 2.56
C ASP A 65 6.22 -5.04 3.03
N GLU A 66 6.37 -4.89 4.33
CA GLU A 66 6.82 -3.61 4.87
C GLU A 66 8.30 -3.43 4.56
N ILE A 67 8.65 -2.26 4.02
CA ILE A 67 10.04 -1.89 3.77
C ILE A 67 10.43 -0.68 4.60
N SER A 68 11.72 -0.47 4.80
CA SER A 68 12.19 0.70 5.54
C SER A 68 11.96 1.97 4.74
N VAL A 69 11.85 3.09 5.44
CA VAL A 69 11.73 4.41 4.81
C VAL A 69 12.94 4.68 3.92
N ASP A 70 14.14 4.30 4.37
CA ASP A 70 15.36 4.48 3.58
C ASP A 70 15.32 3.69 2.27
N ALA A 71 14.90 2.43 2.32
CA ALA A 71 14.75 1.60 1.13
C ALA A 71 13.71 2.18 0.17
N PHE A 72 12.61 2.70 0.70
CA PHE A 72 11.57 3.34 -0.09
C PHE A 72 12.11 4.54 -0.87
N PHE A 73 12.81 5.46 -0.21
CA PHE A 73 13.35 6.64 -0.87
C PHE A 73 14.44 6.29 -1.88
N GLU A 74 15.23 5.26 -1.62
CA GLU A 74 16.23 4.79 -2.60
C GLU A 74 15.58 4.19 -3.83
N GLN A 75 14.55 3.36 -3.64
CA GLN A 75 13.89 2.66 -4.74
C GLN A 75 13.04 3.59 -5.61
N TYR A 76 12.37 4.57 -5.02
CA TYR A 76 11.37 5.40 -5.70
C TYR A 76 11.77 6.86 -5.86
N LYS A 77 13.04 7.21 -5.69
CA LYS A 77 13.48 8.61 -5.72
C LYS A 77 13.13 9.34 -7.00
N ASP A 78 13.22 8.69 -8.15
CA ASP A 78 12.91 9.31 -9.43
C ASP A 78 11.42 9.56 -9.58
N LEU A 79 10.60 8.59 -9.20
CA LEU A 79 9.15 8.72 -9.20
C LEU A 79 8.71 9.83 -8.25
N LEU A 80 9.25 9.86 -7.05
CA LEU A 80 8.89 10.87 -6.04
C LEU A 80 9.33 12.27 -6.46
N GLY A 81 10.50 12.40 -7.06
CA GLY A 81 10.97 13.68 -7.58
C GLY A 81 10.01 14.26 -8.61
N GLY A 82 9.54 13.44 -9.54
CA GLY A 82 8.53 13.83 -10.52
C GLY A 82 7.19 14.16 -9.89
N ALA A 83 6.73 13.32 -8.97
CA ALA A 83 5.44 13.51 -8.30
C ALA A 83 5.42 14.78 -7.46
N ILE A 84 6.48 15.09 -6.74
CA ILE A 84 6.60 16.31 -5.93
C ILE A 84 6.53 17.55 -6.81
N SER A 85 7.12 17.51 -8.00
CA SER A 85 7.04 18.61 -8.97
C SER A 85 5.60 18.90 -9.41
N TYR A 86 4.71 17.93 -9.31
CA TYR A 86 3.30 18.07 -9.66
C TYR A 86 2.37 18.20 -8.43
N GLY A 87 2.95 18.48 -7.27
CA GLY A 87 2.17 18.77 -6.07
C GLY A 87 1.84 17.58 -5.17
N PHE A 88 2.53 16.48 -5.32
CA PHE A 88 2.39 15.29 -4.47
C PHE A 88 2.93 15.55 -3.08
N PRO A 89 2.36 15.00 -2.15
CA PRO A 89 1.21 15.20 -1.27
C PRO A 89 1.32 16.52 -0.52
N ALA A 90 1.28 17.62 -1.20
CA ALA A 90 1.46 18.96 -0.67
C ALA A 90 2.83 19.16 0.01
N CYS A 91 3.85 18.49 -0.51
CA CYS A 91 5.24 18.64 -0.08
C CYS A 91 6.05 19.31 -1.18
N CYS A 92 7.06 20.08 -0.80
CA CYS A 92 7.91 20.81 -1.73
C CYS A 92 9.21 20.08 -2.06
N SER A 93 9.57 19.06 -1.29
CA SER A 93 10.82 18.31 -1.47
C SER A 93 10.73 16.91 -0.89
N ILE A 94 11.69 16.06 -1.27
CA ILE A 94 11.81 14.72 -0.73
C ILE A 94 12.09 14.77 0.77
N GLU A 95 12.91 15.71 1.22
CA GLU A 95 13.23 15.87 2.64
C GLU A 95 11.98 16.23 3.44
N GLU A 96 11.13 17.09 2.90
CA GLU A 96 9.88 17.47 3.55
C GLU A 96 8.92 16.28 3.63
N LEU A 97 8.83 15.48 2.59
CA LEU A 97 8.03 14.26 2.61
C LEU A 97 8.55 13.28 3.67
N ARG A 98 9.87 13.10 3.74
CA ARG A 98 10.50 12.22 4.72
C ARG A 98 10.20 12.68 6.14
N ASP A 99 10.33 13.97 6.42
CA ASP A 99 10.03 14.55 7.73
C ASP A 99 8.56 14.35 8.11
N ARG A 100 7.68 14.52 7.14
CA ARG A 100 6.24 14.31 7.34
C ARG A 100 5.93 12.84 7.68
N MET A 101 6.54 11.92 6.95
CA MET A 101 6.36 10.49 7.20
C MET A 101 6.84 10.11 8.60
N ASP A 102 7.95 10.68 9.03
CA ASP A 102 8.47 10.44 10.38
C ASP A 102 7.53 10.99 11.46
N ARG A 103 7.07 12.23 11.31
CA ARG A 103 6.15 12.85 12.28
C ARG A 103 4.82 12.12 12.38
N GLU A 104 4.29 11.64 11.27
CA GLU A 104 2.97 11.01 11.21
C GLU A 104 3.04 9.50 11.39
N HIS A 105 4.23 8.95 11.64
CA HIS A 105 4.44 7.52 11.82
C HIS A 105 3.96 6.70 10.62
N ILE A 106 4.30 7.16 9.42
CA ILE A 106 3.91 6.49 8.19
C ILE A 106 4.82 5.29 7.93
N ARG A 107 4.21 4.15 7.70
CA ARG A 107 4.91 2.95 7.25
C ARG A 107 4.80 2.81 5.73
N VAL A 108 5.70 2.06 5.15
CA VAL A 108 5.72 1.78 3.71
C VAL A 108 5.47 0.29 3.49
N ASP A 109 4.41 -0.04 2.78
CA ASP A 109 4.12 -1.40 2.36
C ASP A 109 4.28 -1.48 0.83
N SER A 110 5.19 -2.33 0.38
CA SER A 110 5.52 -2.51 -1.03
C SER A 110 4.88 -3.79 -1.56
N SER A 111 4.36 -3.74 -2.76
CA SER A 111 3.70 -4.90 -3.39
C SER A 111 4.41 -5.31 -4.67
N LEU A 112 4.29 -6.59 -5.00
CA LEU A 112 4.76 -7.20 -6.25
C LEU A 112 3.60 -7.88 -6.94
N GLY A 113 3.60 -7.90 -8.27
CA GLY A 113 2.47 -8.35 -9.08
C GLY A 113 1.62 -7.15 -9.45
N LEU A 114 0.75 -6.72 -8.54
CA LEU A 114 0.23 -5.35 -8.58
C LEU A 114 1.31 -4.48 -7.94
N CYS A 115 2.23 -4.02 -8.77
CA CYS A 115 3.45 -3.37 -8.28
C CYS A 115 3.19 -1.96 -7.78
N GLY A 116 3.74 -1.62 -6.62
CA GLY A 116 3.64 -0.29 -6.10
C GLY A 116 3.89 -0.21 -4.61
N PHE A 117 3.32 0.82 -4.00
CA PHE A 117 3.47 1.03 -2.56
C PHE A 117 2.24 1.71 -1.97
N VAL A 118 2.09 1.55 -0.66
CA VAL A 118 1.10 2.26 0.13
C VAL A 118 1.82 2.92 1.29
N LEU A 119 1.57 4.22 1.47
CA LEU A 119 2.07 5.01 2.59
C LEU A 119 0.89 5.27 3.53
N ALA A 120 0.88 4.61 4.67
CA ALA A 120 -0.21 4.71 5.65
C ALA A 120 0.33 4.52 7.05
N GLN A 121 -0.49 4.83 8.06
CA GLN A 121 -0.09 4.67 9.45
C GLN A 121 -0.22 3.22 9.93
N GLU A 122 -1.28 2.54 9.52
CA GLU A 122 -1.58 1.19 9.98
C GLU A 122 -2.13 0.33 8.85
N VAL A 123 -1.95 -0.97 8.99
CA VAL A 123 -2.53 -1.96 8.08
C VAL A 123 -3.12 -3.12 8.87
N GLU A 124 -4.29 -3.57 8.44
CA GLU A 124 -4.99 -4.71 9.00
C GLU A 124 -5.33 -5.69 7.90
N LEU A 125 -5.08 -6.98 8.15
CA LEU A 125 -5.48 -8.05 7.25
C LEU A 125 -6.63 -8.82 7.89
N GLN A 126 -7.65 -9.12 7.09
CA GLN A 126 -8.81 -9.89 7.54
C GLN A 126 -8.91 -11.14 6.68
N CYS A 127 -8.84 -12.30 7.34
CA CYS A 127 -9.04 -13.60 6.74
C CYS A 127 -10.44 -14.12 7.02
N PRO A 128 -10.96 -15.04 6.19
CA PRO A 128 -12.26 -15.64 6.42
C PRO A 128 -12.33 -16.43 7.73
#